data_11953822949973aa815ff0aca0b2afa5
#
_entry.id   11953822949973aa815ff0aca0b2afa5
#
_cell.length_a   1.000
_cell.length_b   1.000
_cell.length_c   1.000
_cell.angle_alpha   90.00
_cell.angle_beta   90.00
_cell.angle_gamma   90.00
#
_symmetry.space_group_name_H-M   'P 1'
#
loop_
_entity.id
_entity.type
_entity.pdbx_description
1 polymer ?
#
loop_
_entity_poly.entity_id
_entity_poly.type
_entity_poly.pdbx_seq_one_letter_code
_entity_poly.pdbx_strand_id
1 'polypeptide(L)'
;MPWIVFGDFNEITKLDEKIGWLDRNANQMAEFRDCLNRCELYDLGFSGQKFTWCNGRFGVQRTKIRLDRMVANEEWMNLFPEARVRHVAMPISDHCLLMLSLTRKQTKKQGRKRFFFEAMWTRDDRCREVIEGAWEVDRGDSEVDLRGRIKRCQDQLQKWNWMEFGNVNKLLKEKKEKLQLLELWDSLHGKAAEIKRVRKEINEIQAREEMMWNQRSRNLWLKWGDRNTKFFHATASQRRRKNWIVGLQDLNGVWQEDKDAMEQIILGYFENIYKSDQPGNFESSLSSITTRVSREMNEDLNVEFKAEEVWNALKQMHPTKAPGPDGMSPIFFKHYWNIVGPEVVKCVLSSLNSGRMPCGLNETYICLIPKVKSPQKMTDFRPISLCNVVYKLISKVLANRLKGVLDVVIDESQSAFVPGRLITDNVIVAFETMHCIDQRKKGKEKREGSPYGGKARHEQGV
;
A
#
# COMPACT_ATOMS: atom_id res chain seq x y z
N MET A 1 -21.11 22.80 1.05
CA MET A 1 -22.37 22.11 0.77
C MET A 1 -22.09 20.78 0.09
N PRO A 2 -22.63 19.65 0.58
CA PRO A 2 -22.41 18.35 -0.06
C PRO A 2 -23.15 18.28 -1.39
N TRP A 3 -22.47 17.92 -2.47
CA TRP A 3 -23.06 17.78 -3.81
C TRP A 3 -22.38 16.71 -4.63
N ILE A 4 -23.13 16.14 -5.57
CA ILE A 4 -22.73 15.13 -6.54
C ILE A 4 -23.17 15.56 -7.94
N VAL A 5 -22.31 15.33 -8.92
CA VAL A 5 -22.60 15.55 -10.34
C VAL A 5 -22.46 14.22 -11.07
N PHE A 6 -23.37 13.91 -11.96
CA PHE A 6 -23.33 12.66 -12.71
C PHE A 6 -23.91 12.85 -14.11
N GLY A 7 -23.45 12.05 -15.05
CA GLY A 7 -23.90 12.06 -16.44
C GLY A 7 -22.75 11.85 -17.41
N ASP A 8 -23.04 12.14 -18.67
CA ASP A 8 -22.09 12.18 -19.76
C ASP A 8 -21.33 13.51 -19.76
N PHE A 9 -20.02 13.45 -19.52
CA PHE A 9 -19.15 14.62 -19.53
C PHE A 9 -18.51 14.85 -20.91
N ASN A 10 -18.73 13.94 -21.86
CA ASN A 10 -18.14 13.97 -23.20
C ASN A 10 -16.60 14.07 -23.22
N GLU A 11 -15.93 13.86 -22.06
CA GLU A 11 -14.48 13.92 -21.93
C GLU A 11 -13.93 12.84 -20.98
N ILE A 12 -12.66 12.53 -21.15
CA ILE A 12 -11.93 11.56 -20.34
C ILE A 12 -10.83 12.25 -19.51
N THR A 13 -10.44 11.63 -18.41
CA THR A 13 -9.37 12.14 -17.56
C THR A 13 -8.00 11.56 -17.92
N LYS A 14 -7.97 10.41 -18.59
CA LYS A 14 -6.73 9.67 -18.94
C LYS A 14 -6.93 8.90 -20.22
N LEU A 15 -5.87 8.72 -21.02
CA LEU A 15 -5.90 7.97 -22.27
C LEU A 15 -6.38 6.52 -22.12
N ASP A 16 -6.10 5.89 -20.97
CA ASP A 16 -6.55 4.52 -20.72
C ASP A 16 -8.08 4.37 -20.55
N GLU A 17 -8.82 5.48 -20.49
CA GLU A 17 -10.30 5.50 -20.49
C GLU A 17 -10.89 5.43 -21.93
N LYS A 18 -10.03 5.23 -22.94
CA LYS A 18 -10.43 5.04 -24.35
C LYS A 18 -9.71 3.86 -24.98
N ILE A 19 -10.40 3.18 -25.88
CA ILE A 19 -9.85 2.25 -26.88
C ILE A 19 -10.42 2.66 -28.24
N GLY A 20 -9.57 2.75 -29.26
CA GLY A 20 -9.94 3.08 -30.64
C GLY A 20 -8.81 3.79 -31.37
N TRP A 21 -9.00 4.03 -32.67
CA TRP A 21 -7.98 4.48 -33.62
C TRP A 21 -7.32 5.84 -33.28
N LEU A 22 -8.10 6.84 -32.86
CA LEU A 22 -7.60 8.20 -32.62
C LEU A 22 -7.47 8.47 -31.12
N ASP A 23 -6.35 9.04 -30.69
CA ASP A 23 -6.20 9.51 -29.32
C ASP A 23 -7.06 10.75 -29.05
N ARG A 24 -7.39 10.97 -27.78
CA ARG A 24 -8.07 12.18 -27.32
C ARG A 24 -7.06 13.32 -27.21
N ASN A 25 -7.50 14.54 -27.40
CA ASN A 25 -6.66 15.72 -27.26
C ASN A 25 -6.17 15.88 -25.78
N ALA A 26 -4.86 15.95 -25.61
CA ALA A 26 -4.24 16.05 -24.29
C ALA A 26 -4.65 17.31 -23.53
N ASN A 27 -4.85 18.45 -24.24
CA ASN A 27 -5.25 19.72 -23.65
C ASN A 27 -6.70 19.66 -23.11
N GLN A 28 -7.64 19.08 -23.87
CA GLN A 28 -9.03 18.91 -23.42
C GLN A 28 -9.10 18.04 -22.17
N MET A 29 -8.34 16.94 -22.14
CA MET A 29 -8.24 16.11 -20.95
C MET A 29 -7.63 16.87 -19.75
N ALA A 30 -6.67 17.75 -19.98
CA ALA A 30 -6.07 18.58 -18.93
C ALA A 30 -7.08 19.59 -18.40
N GLU A 31 -7.76 20.31 -19.27
CA GLU A 31 -8.82 21.27 -18.92
C GLU A 31 -9.96 20.62 -18.13
N PHE A 32 -10.35 19.40 -18.51
CA PHE A 32 -11.38 18.68 -17.78
C PHE A 32 -10.91 18.29 -16.37
N ARG A 33 -9.67 17.81 -16.22
CA ARG A 33 -9.08 17.55 -14.89
C ARG A 33 -9.01 18.81 -14.04
N ASP A 34 -8.60 19.94 -14.64
CA ASP A 34 -8.48 21.22 -13.95
C ASP A 34 -9.84 21.77 -13.54
N CYS A 35 -10.86 21.56 -14.36
CA CYS A 35 -12.25 21.89 -14.02
C CYS A 35 -12.73 21.08 -12.79
N LEU A 36 -12.54 19.77 -12.80
CA LEU A 36 -12.88 18.91 -11.66
C LEU A 36 -12.11 19.32 -10.39
N ASN A 37 -10.82 19.64 -10.52
CA ASN A 37 -9.98 20.07 -9.40
C ASN A 37 -10.44 21.43 -8.83
N ARG A 38 -10.74 22.42 -9.68
CA ARG A 38 -11.26 23.73 -9.26
C ARG A 38 -12.61 23.63 -8.56
N CYS A 39 -13.45 22.68 -8.98
CA CYS A 39 -14.73 22.41 -8.35
C CYS A 39 -14.63 21.50 -7.11
N GLU A 40 -13.42 21.07 -6.72
CA GLU A 40 -13.17 20.10 -5.65
C GLU A 40 -13.97 18.80 -5.83
N LEU A 41 -14.19 18.36 -7.09
CA LEU A 41 -14.94 17.17 -7.43
C LEU A 41 -14.02 15.97 -7.67
N TYR A 42 -14.33 14.87 -7.01
CA TYR A 42 -13.57 13.62 -7.07
C TYR A 42 -14.40 12.53 -7.71
N ASP A 43 -13.81 11.82 -8.66
CA ASP A 43 -14.43 10.64 -9.30
C ASP A 43 -14.70 9.56 -8.23
N LEU A 44 -15.94 9.11 -8.13
CA LEU A 44 -16.36 8.09 -7.17
C LEU A 44 -15.82 6.70 -7.52
N GLY A 45 -15.21 6.52 -8.72
CA GLY A 45 -14.82 5.23 -9.24
C GLY A 45 -16.04 4.43 -9.68
N PHE A 46 -15.81 3.20 -10.11
CA PHE A 46 -16.89 2.33 -10.57
C PHE A 46 -16.56 0.86 -10.40
N SER A 47 -17.58 0.02 -10.50
CA SER A 47 -17.50 -1.42 -10.72
C SER A 47 -18.24 -1.78 -12.01
N GLY A 48 -17.98 -2.95 -12.59
CA GLY A 48 -18.58 -3.37 -13.88
C GLY A 48 -17.75 -2.96 -15.09
N GLN A 49 -18.41 -2.61 -16.20
CA GLN A 49 -17.72 -2.32 -17.46
C GLN A 49 -16.82 -1.08 -17.38
N LYS A 50 -15.62 -1.17 -17.97
CA LYS A 50 -14.66 -0.07 -17.95
C LYS A 50 -15.12 1.15 -18.77
N PHE A 51 -15.72 0.89 -19.92
CA PHE A 51 -16.16 1.91 -20.85
C PHE A 51 -17.68 2.08 -20.77
N THR A 52 -18.14 3.31 -20.76
CA THR A 52 -19.55 3.64 -20.63
C THR A 52 -20.22 3.90 -21.97
N TRP A 53 -19.45 4.14 -23.04
CA TRP A 53 -19.93 4.37 -24.39
C TRP A 53 -19.20 3.54 -25.45
N CYS A 54 -19.91 3.17 -26.52
CA CYS A 54 -19.35 2.44 -27.66
C CYS A 54 -20.01 2.91 -28.95
N ASN A 55 -19.20 3.20 -30.00
CA ASN A 55 -19.70 3.66 -31.30
C ASN A 55 -20.42 2.58 -32.13
N GLY A 56 -20.65 1.37 -31.61
CA GLY A 56 -21.36 0.28 -32.30
C GLY A 56 -20.64 -0.33 -33.51
N ARG A 57 -19.47 0.17 -33.91
CA ARG A 57 -18.72 -0.35 -35.07
C ARG A 57 -17.93 -1.60 -34.71
N PHE A 58 -17.47 -2.35 -35.71
CA PHE A 58 -16.69 -3.57 -35.55
C PHE A 58 -15.24 -3.38 -36.06
N GLY A 59 -14.36 -4.30 -35.64
CA GLY A 59 -12.95 -4.31 -36.04
C GLY A 59 -12.17 -3.10 -35.58
N VAL A 60 -11.25 -2.61 -36.41
CA VAL A 60 -10.33 -1.50 -36.09
C VAL A 60 -11.05 -0.14 -35.91
N GLN A 61 -12.25 0.01 -36.43
CA GLN A 61 -13.06 1.24 -36.26
C GLN A 61 -13.83 1.26 -34.93
N ARG A 62 -13.82 0.19 -34.15
CA ARG A 62 -14.53 0.11 -32.88
C ARG A 62 -13.88 1.03 -31.86
N THR A 63 -14.67 1.96 -31.36
CA THR A 63 -14.22 2.89 -30.30
C THR A 63 -15.07 2.69 -29.04
N LYS A 64 -14.42 2.57 -27.90
CA LYS A 64 -15.06 2.50 -26.58
C LYS A 64 -14.43 3.56 -25.67
N ILE A 65 -15.27 4.32 -24.97
CA ILE A 65 -14.81 5.45 -24.14
C ILE A 65 -15.58 5.44 -22.82
N ARG A 66 -14.95 5.89 -21.73
CA ARG A 66 -15.62 6.18 -20.46
C ARG A 66 -16.01 7.66 -20.42
N LEU A 67 -17.14 8.01 -20.98
CA LEU A 67 -17.67 9.38 -21.00
C LEU A 67 -18.50 9.70 -19.77
N ASP A 68 -19.26 8.71 -19.30
CA ASP A 68 -20.15 8.86 -18.16
C ASP A 68 -19.43 8.59 -16.84
N ARG A 69 -19.68 9.45 -15.86
CA ARG A 69 -19.13 9.29 -14.53
C ARG A 69 -19.97 9.94 -13.44
N MET A 70 -19.71 9.59 -12.19
CA MET A 70 -20.24 10.26 -11.02
C MET A 70 -19.10 10.86 -10.23
N VAL A 71 -19.15 12.15 -9.97
CA VAL A 71 -18.15 12.90 -9.22
C VAL A 71 -18.83 13.62 -8.07
N ALA A 72 -18.17 13.71 -6.90
CA ALA A 72 -18.73 14.34 -5.73
C ALA A 72 -17.67 15.11 -4.94
N ASN A 73 -18.07 16.11 -4.18
CA ASN A 73 -17.18 16.81 -3.28
C ASN A 73 -16.94 16.01 -1.98
N GLU A 74 -15.94 16.45 -1.22
CA GLU A 74 -15.54 15.79 0.03
C GLU A 74 -16.69 15.70 1.05
N GLU A 75 -17.47 16.76 1.17
CA GLU A 75 -18.60 16.80 2.12
C GLU A 75 -19.64 15.72 1.79
N TRP A 76 -19.97 15.52 0.50
CA TRP A 76 -20.88 14.47 0.06
C TRP A 76 -20.28 13.07 0.30
N MET A 77 -19.00 12.89 0.03
CA MET A 77 -18.31 11.61 0.25
C MET A 77 -18.24 11.24 1.73
N ASN A 78 -18.19 12.23 2.62
CA ASN A 78 -18.22 12.00 4.07
C ASN A 78 -19.62 11.63 4.56
N LEU A 79 -20.69 12.16 3.94
CA LEU A 79 -22.06 11.75 4.25
C LEU A 79 -22.35 10.33 3.77
N PHE A 80 -21.81 9.94 2.63
CA PHE A 80 -22.05 8.63 2.00
C PHE A 80 -20.74 7.84 1.76
N PRO A 81 -20.02 7.44 2.82
CA PRO A 81 -18.71 6.79 2.70
C PRO A 81 -18.81 5.40 2.05
N GLU A 82 -19.98 4.79 2.07
CA GLU A 82 -20.26 3.48 1.48
C GLU A 82 -20.87 3.56 0.08
N ALA A 83 -21.01 4.76 -0.49
CA ALA A 83 -21.57 4.95 -1.83
C ALA A 83 -20.74 4.22 -2.90
N ARG A 84 -21.41 3.57 -3.83
CA ARG A 84 -20.81 2.79 -4.92
C ARG A 84 -21.49 3.10 -6.24
N VAL A 85 -20.67 3.23 -7.28
CA VAL A 85 -21.14 3.37 -8.67
C VAL A 85 -20.91 2.05 -9.40
N ARG A 86 -21.93 1.58 -10.13
CA ARG A 86 -21.83 0.41 -10.99
C ARG A 86 -22.22 0.80 -12.42
N HIS A 87 -21.38 0.44 -13.38
CA HIS A 87 -21.71 0.54 -14.80
C HIS A 87 -22.44 -0.73 -15.23
N VAL A 88 -23.65 -0.58 -15.72
CA VAL A 88 -24.50 -1.69 -16.20
C VAL A 88 -24.70 -1.54 -17.68
N ALA A 89 -24.34 -2.57 -18.46
CA ALA A 89 -24.56 -2.57 -19.90
C ALA A 89 -26.05 -2.54 -20.22
N MET A 90 -26.43 -1.69 -21.18
CA MET A 90 -27.79 -1.59 -21.70
C MET A 90 -27.80 -2.12 -23.13
N PRO A 91 -28.57 -3.20 -23.41
CA PRO A 91 -28.58 -3.81 -24.75
C PRO A 91 -29.08 -2.90 -25.87
N ILE A 92 -29.91 -1.91 -25.52
CA ILE A 92 -30.59 -0.99 -26.45
C ILE A 92 -29.97 0.42 -26.48
N SER A 93 -28.87 0.64 -25.80
CA SER A 93 -28.18 1.95 -25.73
C SER A 93 -26.69 1.76 -26.01
N ASP A 94 -26.08 2.73 -26.67
CA ASP A 94 -24.62 2.85 -26.83
C ASP A 94 -23.92 3.33 -25.54
N HIS A 95 -24.71 3.80 -24.56
CA HIS A 95 -24.25 4.13 -23.21
C HIS A 95 -24.61 3.07 -22.17
N CYS A 96 -23.81 2.99 -21.10
CA CYS A 96 -24.11 2.21 -19.91
C CYS A 96 -24.99 3.00 -18.93
N LEU A 97 -25.85 2.29 -18.24
CA LEU A 97 -26.55 2.85 -17.06
C LEU A 97 -25.55 3.03 -15.92
N LEU A 98 -25.54 4.21 -15.29
CA LEU A 98 -24.83 4.46 -14.04
C LEU A 98 -25.76 4.20 -12.87
N MET A 99 -25.47 3.18 -12.06
CA MET A 99 -26.23 2.84 -10.86
C MET A 99 -25.47 3.33 -9.62
N LEU A 100 -26.08 4.23 -8.84
CA LEU A 100 -25.55 4.68 -7.56
C LEU A 100 -26.24 3.94 -6.42
N SER A 101 -25.47 3.26 -5.58
CA SER A 101 -25.94 2.66 -4.33
C SER A 101 -25.39 3.46 -3.16
N LEU A 102 -26.25 4.10 -2.37
CA LEU A 102 -25.86 4.95 -1.23
C LEU A 102 -25.64 4.15 0.06
N THR A 103 -26.37 3.06 0.23
CA THR A 103 -26.29 2.20 1.40
C THR A 103 -25.92 0.79 1.02
N ARG A 104 -24.94 0.24 1.74
CA ARG A 104 -24.71 -1.20 1.74
C ARG A 104 -25.87 -1.84 2.52
N LYS A 105 -26.43 -2.97 2.02
CA LYS A 105 -27.24 -3.85 2.89
C LYS A 105 -26.40 -4.17 4.12
N GLN A 106 -26.74 -3.59 5.26
CA GLN A 106 -26.03 -3.87 6.50
C GLN A 106 -26.28 -5.33 6.88
N THR A 107 -25.34 -6.20 6.53
CA THR A 107 -25.19 -7.42 7.29
C THR A 107 -24.71 -6.99 8.67
N LYS A 108 -25.59 -7.01 9.64
CA LYS A 108 -25.33 -6.73 11.05
C LYS A 108 -24.34 -7.75 11.61
N LYS A 109 -23.06 -7.47 11.43
CA LYS A 109 -21.99 -7.85 12.35
C LYS A 109 -20.94 -6.76 12.23
N GLN A 110 -21.06 -5.70 13.02
CA GLN A 110 -19.92 -4.83 13.32
C GLN A 110 -18.92 -5.71 14.09
N GLY A 111 -17.99 -6.32 13.37
CA GLY A 111 -16.81 -6.88 14.00
C GLY A 111 -16.11 -5.77 14.81
N ARG A 112 -15.56 -6.12 15.98
CA ARG A 112 -14.75 -5.20 16.79
C ARG A 112 -13.79 -4.44 15.87
N LYS A 113 -13.81 -3.11 15.91
CA LYS A 113 -12.86 -2.29 15.15
C LYS A 113 -11.45 -2.70 15.53
N ARG A 114 -10.62 -3.02 14.53
CA ARG A 114 -9.22 -3.38 14.77
C ARG A 114 -8.49 -2.22 15.40
N PHE A 115 -7.62 -2.52 16.35
CA PHE A 115 -6.73 -1.54 16.94
C PHE A 115 -5.65 -1.13 15.92
N PHE A 116 -5.31 0.15 15.89
CA PHE A 116 -4.16 0.69 15.18
C PHE A 116 -3.55 1.79 16.02
N PHE A 117 -2.23 1.73 16.23
CA PHE A 117 -1.50 2.79 16.87
C PHE A 117 -1.48 4.03 15.96
N GLU A 118 -2.01 5.14 16.45
CA GLU A 118 -2.10 6.39 15.70
C GLU A 118 -0.85 7.24 15.96
N ALA A 119 -0.15 7.66 14.90
CA ALA A 119 1.06 8.48 15.02
C ALA A 119 0.83 9.79 15.80
N MET A 120 -0.36 10.36 15.71
CA MET A 120 -0.73 11.60 16.44
C MET A 120 -0.67 11.46 17.96
N TRP A 121 -0.76 10.24 18.50
CA TRP A 121 -0.67 10.00 19.96
C TRP A 121 0.72 10.30 20.51
N THR A 122 1.78 10.21 19.68
CA THR A 122 3.14 10.56 20.09
C THR A 122 3.34 12.04 20.42
N ARG A 123 2.35 12.89 20.15
CA ARG A 123 2.36 14.31 20.51
C ARG A 123 1.69 14.61 21.88
N ASP A 124 1.23 13.59 22.57
CA ASP A 124 0.59 13.73 23.88
C ASP A 124 1.38 12.94 24.91
N ASP A 125 1.95 13.66 25.90
CA ASP A 125 2.83 13.05 26.92
C ASP A 125 2.11 11.99 27.76
N ARG A 126 0.79 12.10 27.95
CA ARG A 126 -0.04 11.11 28.63
C ARG A 126 -0.03 9.74 27.94
N CYS A 127 0.18 9.71 26.61
CA CYS A 127 0.33 8.45 25.90
C CYS A 127 1.54 7.66 26.41
N ARG A 128 2.63 8.34 26.76
CA ARG A 128 3.82 7.73 27.36
C ARG A 128 3.50 7.09 28.70
N GLU A 129 2.84 7.81 29.59
CA GLU A 129 2.43 7.32 30.92
C GLU A 129 1.54 6.07 30.81
N VAL A 130 0.59 6.06 29.87
CA VAL A 130 -0.26 4.88 29.60
C VAL A 130 0.55 3.67 29.14
N ILE A 131 1.57 3.90 28.30
CA ILE A 131 2.42 2.81 27.82
C ILE A 131 3.33 2.29 28.94
N GLU A 132 3.96 3.18 29.72
CA GLU A 132 4.81 2.81 30.87
C GLU A 132 4.01 1.95 31.87
N GLY A 133 2.83 2.43 32.28
CA GLY A 133 1.97 1.68 33.20
C GLY A 133 1.48 0.34 32.65
N ALA A 134 1.18 0.26 31.35
CA ALA A 134 0.77 -1.00 30.71
C ALA A 134 1.92 -1.99 30.51
N TRP A 135 3.16 -1.49 30.40
CA TRP A 135 4.35 -2.31 30.14
C TRP A 135 4.95 -2.92 31.42
N GLU A 136 4.84 -2.22 32.57
CA GLU A 136 5.48 -2.58 33.84
C GLU A 136 4.73 -3.64 34.68
N VAL A 137 3.46 -3.94 34.38
CA VAL A 137 2.50 -4.68 35.26
C VAL A 137 2.86 -6.12 35.57
N ASP A 138 3.94 -6.72 35.06
CA ASP A 138 4.31 -8.09 35.47
C ASP A 138 5.79 -8.27 35.75
N ARG A 139 6.12 -8.30 37.04
CA ARG A 139 7.43 -8.71 37.56
C ARG A 139 7.51 -10.19 37.91
N GLY A 140 6.48 -10.98 37.61
CA GLY A 140 6.33 -12.34 38.18
C GLY A 140 6.54 -13.52 37.26
N ASP A 141 6.45 -13.37 35.92
CA ASP A 141 6.57 -14.53 35.03
C ASP A 141 7.91 -14.58 34.29
N SER A 142 8.54 -15.74 34.38
CA SER A 142 9.90 -16.03 33.94
C SER A 142 10.09 -16.13 32.42
N GLU A 143 9.05 -16.15 31.62
CA GLU A 143 9.12 -16.07 30.14
C GLU A 143 8.52 -14.79 29.62
N VAL A 144 9.30 -14.13 28.75
CA VAL A 144 8.95 -12.82 28.18
C VAL A 144 7.68 -12.92 27.36
N ASP A 145 6.53 -12.73 27.99
CA ASP A 145 5.25 -12.57 27.29
C ASP A 145 5.16 -11.21 26.62
N LEU A 146 6.01 -11.00 25.59
CA LEU A 146 5.97 -9.78 24.79
C LEU A 146 4.60 -9.55 24.13
N ARG A 147 3.91 -10.63 23.75
CA ARG A 147 2.57 -10.57 23.15
C ARG A 147 1.54 -10.04 24.17
N GLY A 148 1.60 -10.51 25.39
CA GLY A 148 0.74 -10.04 26.48
C GLY A 148 1.00 -8.57 26.81
N ARG A 149 2.25 -8.12 26.87
CA ARG A 149 2.60 -6.70 27.06
C ARG A 149 2.06 -5.83 25.93
N ILE A 150 2.26 -6.21 24.68
CA ILE A 150 1.69 -5.53 23.51
C ILE A 150 0.17 -5.48 23.61
N LYS A 151 -0.48 -6.58 23.98
CA LYS A 151 -1.93 -6.65 24.12
C LYS A 151 -2.46 -5.72 25.22
N ARG A 152 -1.82 -5.68 26.37
CA ARG A 152 -2.17 -4.73 27.45
C ARG A 152 -2.03 -3.28 26.99
N CYS A 153 -0.94 -2.94 26.29
CA CYS A 153 -0.77 -1.60 25.70
C CYS A 153 -1.91 -1.26 24.73
N GLN A 154 -2.32 -2.20 23.87
CA GLN A 154 -3.46 -1.99 22.96
C GLN A 154 -4.72 -1.63 23.74
N ASP A 155 -5.06 -2.44 24.73
CA ASP A 155 -6.31 -2.30 25.49
C ASP A 155 -6.32 -0.99 26.29
N GLN A 156 -5.21 -0.62 26.92
CA GLN A 156 -5.08 0.64 27.68
C GLN A 156 -5.06 1.87 26.78
N LEU A 157 -4.35 1.83 25.65
CA LEU A 157 -4.34 2.92 24.68
C LEU A 157 -5.72 3.11 24.03
N GLN A 158 -6.45 2.02 23.74
CA GLN A 158 -7.81 2.12 23.22
C GLN A 158 -8.77 2.75 24.22
N LYS A 159 -8.65 2.39 25.51
CA LYS A 159 -9.43 2.98 26.60
C LYS A 159 -9.11 4.46 26.77
N TRP A 160 -7.81 4.81 26.85
CA TRP A 160 -7.34 6.18 26.96
C TRP A 160 -7.78 7.04 25.76
N ASN A 161 -7.66 6.54 24.54
CA ASN A 161 -8.11 7.27 23.35
C ASN A 161 -9.62 7.56 23.38
N TRP A 162 -10.42 6.63 23.88
CA TRP A 162 -11.87 6.82 23.97
C TRP A 162 -12.26 7.78 25.09
N MET A 163 -11.62 7.70 26.27
CA MET A 163 -12.01 8.44 27.46
C MET A 163 -11.39 9.84 27.54
N GLU A 164 -10.11 9.98 27.15
CA GLU A 164 -9.29 11.15 27.45
C GLU A 164 -8.78 11.89 26.21
N PHE A 165 -8.28 11.17 25.19
CA PHE A 165 -7.74 11.81 23.99
C PHE A 165 -8.86 12.38 23.11
N GLY A 166 -9.93 11.63 22.93
CA GLY A 166 -11.14 12.06 22.23
C GLY A 166 -11.04 12.05 20.70
N ASN A 167 -12.07 12.61 20.07
CA ASN A 167 -12.15 12.71 18.60
C ASN A 167 -11.59 14.05 18.12
N VAL A 168 -10.51 14.00 17.38
CA VAL A 168 -9.79 15.19 16.86
C VAL A 168 -10.72 16.14 16.10
N ASN A 169 -11.59 15.61 15.23
CA ASN A 169 -12.51 16.45 14.43
C ASN A 169 -13.55 17.15 15.31
N LYS A 170 -14.05 16.46 16.33
CA LYS A 170 -15.01 17.05 17.30
C LYS A 170 -14.35 18.13 18.11
N LEU A 171 -13.15 17.85 18.65
CA LEU A 171 -12.35 18.83 19.41
C LEU A 171 -12.02 20.07 18.58
N LEU A 172 -11.65 19.88 17.32
CA LEU A 172 -11.34 20.99 16.39
C LEU A 172 -12.56 21.88 16.17
N LYS A 173 -13.73 21.28 15.97
CA LYS A 173 -15.00 22.01 15.80
C LYS A 173 -15.33 22.83 17.05
N GLU A 174 -15.30 22.21 18.22
CA GLU A 174 -15.57 22.86 19.50
C GLU A 174 -14.65 24.04 19.79
N LYS A 175 -13.32 23.87 19.51
CA LYS A 175 -12.35 24.94 19.70
C LYS A 175 -12.51 26.09 18.71
N LYS A 176 -12.88 25.81 17.46
CA LYS A 176 -13.19 26.85 16.46
C LYS A 176 -14.43 27.66 16.84
N GLU A 177 -15.48 26.98 17.30
CA GLU A 177 -16.71 27.65 17.82
C GLU A 177 -16.37 28.53 19.03
N LYS A 178 -15.55 28.01 19.98
CA LYS A 178 -15.08 28.81 21.12
C LYS A 178 -14.28 30.03 20.69
N LEU A 179 -13.38 29.89 19.71
CA LEU A 179 -12.60 31.00 19.18
C LEU A 179 -13.49 32.08 18.57
N GLN A 180 -14.47 31.69 17.79
CA GLN A 180 -15.43 32.61 17.16
C GLN A 180 -16.21 33.41 18.22
N LEU A 181 -16.67 32.76 19.29
CA LEU A 181 -17.34 33.45 20.41
C LEU A 181 -16.39 34.42 21.11
N LEU A 182 -15.15 34.05 21.39
CA LEU A 182 -14.15 34.90 22.02
C LEU A 182 -13.80 36.12 21.14
N GLU A 183 -13.68 35.96 19.85
CA GLU A 183 -13.41 37.07 18.91
C GLU A 183 -14.58 38.05 18.83
N LEU A 184 -15.85 37.59 18.94
CA LEU A 184 -17.01 38.46 19.03
C LEU A 184 -17.03 39.28 20.32
N TRP A 185 -16.49 38.76 21.44
CA TRP A 185 -16.52 39.43 22.76
C TRP A 185 -15.26 40.23 23.07
N ASP A 186 -14.18 40.07 22.28
CA ASP A 186 -12.88 40.72 22.56
C ASP A 186 -12.93 42.23 22.46
N SER A 187 -13.74 42.78 21.56
CA SER A 187 -13.95 44.22 21.40
C SER A 187 -14.43 44.96 22.67
N LEU A 188 -14.94 44.21 23.64
CA LEU A 188 -15.53 44.74 24.85
C LEU A 188 -14.79 44.37 26.16
N HIS A 189 -13.95 43.32 26.18
CA HIS A 189 -13.51 42.69 27.43
C HIS A 189 -12.02 42.28 27.51
N GLY A 190 -11.18 42.65 26.55
CA GLY A 190 -9.71 42.44 26.60
C GLY A 190 -9.29 40.97 26.70
N LYS A 191 -9.86 40.06 25.88
CA LYS A 191 -9.62 38.59 25.92
C LYS A 191 -8.44 38.11 25.05
N ALA A 192 -7.56 38.99 24.64
CA ALA A 192 -6.45 38.69 23.72
C ALA A 192 -5.60 37.49 24.17
N ALA A 193 -5.32 37.35 25.47
CA ALA A 193 -4.53 36.22 26.00
C ALA A 193 -5.28 34.89 25.86
N GLU A 194 -6.60 34.84 26.07
CA GLU A 194 -7.40 33.64 25.90
C GLU A 194 -7.52 33.26 24.42
N ILE A 195 -7.73 34.24 23.54
CA ILE A 195 -7.73 34.04 22.09
C ILE A 195 -6.41 33.45 21.62
N LYS A 196 -5.26 33.98 22.06
CA LYS A 196 -3.93 33.46 21.74
C LYS A 196 -3.77 32.01 22.21
N ARG A 197 -4.27 31.66 23.40
CA ARG A 197 -4.24 30.29 23.91
C ARG A 197 -5.09 29.35 23.06
N VAL A 198 -6.33 29.72 22.74
CA VAL A 198 -7.23 28.88 21.93
C VAL A 198 -6.71 28.72 20.51
N ARG A 199 -6.12 29.74 19.90
CA ARG A 199 -5.44 29.61 18.59
C ARG A 199 -4.28 28.63 18.64
N LYS A 200 -3.47 28.62 19.72
CA LYS A 200 -2.41 27.63 19.91
C LYS A 200 -2.96 26.21 20.02
N GLU A 201 -4.03 26.01 20.78
CA GLU A 201 -4.71 24.72 20.91
C GLU A 201 -5.27 24.23 19.56
N ILE A 202 -5.89 25.12 18.77
CA ILE A 202 -6.37 24.80 17.43
C ILE A 202 -5.22 24.36 16.51
N ASN A 203 -4.10 25.08 16.53
CA ASN A 203 -2.93 24.72 15.73
C ASN A 203 -2.38 23.32 16.09
N GLU A 204 -2.36 22.99 17.40
CA GLU A 204 -1.94 21.66 17.86
C GLU A 204 -2.91 20.56 17.41
N ILE A 205 -4.22 20.78 17.52
CA ILE A 205 -5.24 19.83 17.07
C ILE A 205 -5.17 19.63 15.55
N GLN A 206 -4.93 20.71 14.78
CA GLN A 206 -4.74 20.62 13.33
C GLN A 206 -3.49 19.82 12.96
N ALA A 207 -2.40 19.98 13.70
CA ALA A 207 -1.20 19.18 13.50
C ALA A 207 -1.44 17.67 13.76
N ARG A 208 -2.24 17.35 14.79
CA ARG A 208 -2.69 15.97 15.07
C ARG A 208 -3.56 15.43 13.93
N GLU A 209 -4.49 16.22 13.42
CA GLU A 209 -5.34 15.86 12.29
C GLU A 209 -4.52 15.56 11.03
N GLU A 210 -3.56 16.42 10.71
CA GLU A 210 -2.64 16.22 9.59
C GLU A 210 -1.84 14.91 9.72
N MET A 211 -1.26 14.65 10.90
CA MET A 211 -0.54 13.40 11.17
C MET A 211 -1.42 12.17 10.95
N MET A 212 -2.65 12.21 11.43
CA MET A 212 -3.63 11.13 11.26
C MET A 212 -3.92 10.85 9.80
N TRP A 213 -4.21 11.89 9.02
CA TRP A 213 -4.53 11.73 7.60
C TRP A 213 -3.31 11.38 6.75
N ASN A 214 -2.13 11.92 7.06
CA ASN A 214 -0.87 11.52 6.43
C ASN A 214 -0.60 10.03 6.63
N GLN A 215 -0.70 9.53 7.88
CA GLN A 215 -0.55 8.10 8.18
C GLN A 215 -1.53 7.23 7.39
N ARG A 216 -2.79 7.64 7.26
CA ARG A 216 -3.84 6.91 6.53
C ARG A 216 -3.66 6.97 5.02
N SER A 217 -3.19 8.10 4.48
CA SER A 217 -2.94 8.29 3.06
C SER A 217 -1.75 7.47 2.56
N ARG A 218 -0.79 7.15 3.46
CA ARG A 218 0.48 6.48 3.14
C ARG A 218 1.26 7.18 2.02
N ASN A 219 1.20 8.48 2.00
CA ASN A 219 1.91 9.29 1.03
C ASN A 219 3.29 9.65 1.59
N LEU A 220 4.36 9.06 0.99
CA LEU A 220 5.71 9.13 1.54
C LEU A 220 6.52 10.32 1.01
N TRP A 221 6.09 10.94 -0.10
CA TRP A 221 6.84 12.00 -0.77
C TRP A 221 6.46 13.41 -0.33
N LEU A 222 5.29 13.62 0.25
CA LEU A 222 4.92 14.90 0.86
C LEU A 222 5.49 14.97 2.29
N LYS A 223 6.47 15.85 2.48
CA LYS A 223 7.02 16.17 3.80
C LYS A 223 5.99 16.94 4.62
N TRP A 224 6.11 16.84 5.93
CA TRP A 224 5.27 17.51 6.91
C TRP A 224 5.41 19.04 6.77
N GLY A 225 4.30 19.79 6.85
CA GLY A 225 4.34 21.24 6.93
C GLY A 225 3.30 22.00 6.12
N ASP A 226 2.80 21.44 5.03
CA ASP A 226 1.91 22.14 4.10
C ASP A 226 0.41 21.84 4.34
N ARG A 227 -0.03 21.58 5.55
CA ARG A 227 -1.45 21.38 5.96
C ARG A 227 -2.35 20.74 4.87
N ASN A 228 -1.83 19.74 4.15
CA ASN A 228 -2.50 19.07 3.03
C ASN A 228 -3.54 18.03 3.49
N THR A 229 -4.29 18.31 4.56
CA THR A 229 -5.25 17.38 5.18
C THR A 229 -6.31 16.92 4.18
N LYS A 230 -6.84 17.85 3.37
CA LYS A 230 -7.81 17.53 2.30
C LYS A 230 -7.24 16.53 1.29
N PHE A 231 -6.02 16.74 0.82
CA PHE A 231 -5.34 15.85 -0.12
C PHE A 231 -5.13 14.44 0.48
N PHE A 232 -4.67 14.35 1.72
CA PHE A 232 -4.47 13.08 2.40
C PHE A 232 -5.78 12.34 2.62
N HIS A 233 -6.84 13.05 2.99
CA HIS A 233 -8.18 12.49 3.15
C HIS A 233 -8.73 11.95 1.82
N ALA A 234 -8.67 12.73 0.76
CA ALA A 234 -9.10 12.32 -0.58
C ALA A 234 -8.33 11.09 -1.07
N THR A 235 -7.00 11.08 -0.91
CA THR A 235 -6.14 9.95 -1.27
C THR A 235 -6.48 8.69 -0.48
N ALA A 236 -6.70 8.79 0.82
CA ALA A 236 -7.08 7.65 1.67
C ALA A 236 -8.46 7.10 1.28
N SER A 237 -9.43 7.97 1.04
CA SER A 237 -10.79 7.60 0.61
C SER A 237 -10.81 6.95 -0.77
N GLN A 238 -10.07 7.50 -1.74
CA GLN A 238 -9.94 6.93 -3.08
C GLN A 238 -9.28 5.54 -3.04
N ARG A 239 -8.21 5.39 -2.23
CA ARG A 239 -7.54 4.09 -2.05
C ARG A 239 -8.48 3.06 -1.42
N ARG A 240 -9.26 3.43 -0.41
CA ARG A 240 -10.25 2.54 0.21
C ARG A 240 -11.27 2.03 -0.81
N ARG A 241 -11.77 2.93 -1.67
CA ARG A 241 -12.71 2.54 -2.75
C ARG A 241 -12.06 1.63 -3.77
N LYS A 242 -10.85 1.99 -4.24
CA LYS A 242 -10.11 1.20 -5.22
C LYS A 242 -9.79 -0.21 -4.74
N ASN A 243 -9.48 -0.38 -3.46
CA ASN A 243 -9.11 -1.66 -2.87
C ASN A 243 -10.33 -2.48 -2.40
N TRP A 244 -11.53 -1.97 -2.59
CA TRP A 244 -12.73 -2.69 -2.22
C TRP A 244 -12.99 -3.84 -3.20
N ILE A 245 -13.23 -5.04 -2.67
CA ILE A 245 -13.61 -6.22 -3.44
C ILE A 245 -15.12 -6.26 -3.50
N VAL A 246 -15.68 -6.07 -4.69
CA VAL A 246 -17.13 -6.06 -4.93
C VAL A 246 -17.64 -7.49 -5.07
N GLY A 247 -16.88 -8.34 -5.75
CA GLY A 247 -17.17 -9.73 -5.99
C GLY A 247 -15.97 -10.43 -6.59
N LEU A 248 -16.03 -11.74 -6.71
CA LEU A 248 -14.99 -12.60 -7.30
C LEU A 248 -15.65 -13.66 -8.20
N GLN A 249 -14.95 -14.03 -9.26
CA GLN A 249 -15.32 -15.21 -10.03
C GLN A 249 -14.84 -16.48 -9.31
N ASP A 250 -15.72 -17.46 -9.22
CA ASP A 250 -15.36 -18.80 -8.76
C ASP A 250 -14.59 -19.59 -9.83
N LEU A 251 -14.24 -20.85 -9.55
CA LEU A 251 -13.52 -21.73 -10.47
C LEU A 251 -14.27 -22.00 -11.79
N ASN A 252 -15.59 -21.88 -11.78
CA ASN A 252 -16.44 -22.05 -12.96
C ASN A 252 -16.64 -20.74 -13.75
N GLY A 253 -16.02 -19.63 -13.29
CA GLY A 253 -16.16 -18.32 -13.90
C GLY A 253 -17.45 -17.58 -13.51
N VAL A 254 -18.24 -18.10 -12.57
CA VAL A 254 -19.48 -17.50 -12.09
C VAL A 254 -19.15 -16.38 -11.10
N TRP A 255 -19.76 -15.21 -11.29
CA TRP A 255 -19.56 -14.04 -10.44
C TRP A 255 -20.28 -14.17 -9.11
N GLN A 256 -19.56 -14.08 -8.01
CA GLN A 256 -20.05 -14.19 -6.64
C GLN A 256 -19.89 -12.83 -5.93
N GLU A 257 -20.99 -12.26 -5.42
CA GLU A 257 -21.02 -11.02 -4.62
C GLU A 257 -21.30 -11.31 -3.14
N ASP A 258 -21.76 -12.54 -2.83
CA ASP A 258 -22.00 -12.95 -1.47
C ASP A 258 -20.70 -13.05 -0.67
N LYS A 259 -20.75 -12.59 0.58
CA LYS A 259 -19.55 -12.51 1.42
C LYS A 259 -18.98 -13.88 1.74
N ASP A 260 -19.84 -14.84 2.07
CA ASP A 260 -19.39 -16.17 2.49
C ASP A 260 -18.87 -16.96 1.27
N ALA A 261 -19.50 -16.79 0.10
CA ALA A 261 -19.00 -17.35 -1.15
C ALA A 261 -17.64 -16.77 -1.54
N MET A 262 -17.45 -15.44 -1.43
CA MET A 262 -16.15 -14.81 -1.67
C MET A 262 -15.08 -15.30 -0.68
N GLU A 263 -15.44 -15.48 0.59
CA GLU A 263 -14.53 -15.99 1.63
C GLU A 263 -14.04 -17.41 1.28
N GLN A 264 -14.93 -18.29 0.81
CA GLN A 264 -14.57 -19.63 0.36
C GLN A 264 -13.62 -19.61 -0.86
N ILE A 265 -13.88 -18.72 -1.83
CA ILE A 265 -12.99 -18.54 -3.01
C ILE A 265 -11.61 -18.12 -2.55
N ILE A 266 -11.51 -17.14 -1.63
CA ILE A 266 -10.23 -16.62 -1.13
C ILE A 266 -9.48 -17.71 -0.34
N LEU A 267 -10.16 -18.40 0.57
CA LEU A 267 -9.56 -19.46 1.39
C LEU A 267 -9.04 -20.58 0.52
N GLY A 268 -9.87 -21.13 -0.37
CA GLY A 268 -9.47 -22.21 -1.27
C GLY A 268 -8.29 -21.84 -2.18
N TYR A 269 -8.22 -20.58 -2.65
CA TYR A 269 -7.08 -20.09 -3.43
C TYR A 269 -5.78 -20.12 -2.62
N PHE A 270 -5.80 -19.64 -1.37
CA PHE A 270 -4.59 -19.60 -0.55
C PHE A 270 -4.22 -20.99 0.01
N GLU A 271 -5.19 -21.84 0.36
CA GLU A 271 -4.92 -23.22 0.73
C GLU A 271 -4.18 -23.97 -0.37
N ASN A 272 -4.60 -23.78 -1.62
CA ASN A 272 -3.90 -24.39 -2.76
C ASN A 272 -2.47 -23.83 -2.96
N ILE A 273 -2.26 -22.51 -2.82
CA ILE A 273 -0.92 -21.91 -2.97
C ILE A 273 0.03 -22.32 -1.85
N TYR A 274 -0.46 -22.42 -0.61
CA TYR A 274 0.37 -22.75 0.55
C TYR A 274 0.52 -24.24 0.81
N LYS A 275 -0.18 -25.06 0.04
CA LYS A 275 0.01 -26.51 0.08
C LYS A 275 1.36 -26.84 -0.57
N SER A 276 2.21 -27.52 0.18
CA SER A 276 3.47 -28.04 -0.35
C SER A 276 3.23 -29.33 -1.14
N ASP A 277 3.75 -29.39 -2.37
CA ASP A 277 3.76 -30.62 -3.18
C ASP A 277 4.83 -31.63 -2.71
N GLN A 278 5.52 -31.32 -1.59
CA GLN A 278 6.66 -32.10 -1.06
C GLN A 278 7.61 -32.56 -2.18
N PRO A 279 8.26 -31.61 -2.89
CA PRO A 279 9.14 -31.98 -3.98
C PRO A 279 10.28 -32.86 -3.42
N GLY A 280 10.40 -34.06 -3.96
CA GLY A 280 11.49 -34.98 -3.63
C GLY A 280 12.69 -34.75 -4.53
N ASN A 281 13.85 -35.29 -4.11
CA ASN A 281 15.06 -35.41 -4.91
C ASN A 281 15.70 -34.09 -5.35
N PHE A 282 16.06 -33.25 -4.39
CA PHE A 282 16.80 -32.01 -4.63
C PHE A 282 18.25 -32.24 -5.08
N GLU A 283 18.82 -33.42 -4.83
CA GLU A 283 20.24 -33.72 -5.05
C GLU A 283 20.65 -33.56 -6.52
N SER A 284 19.80 -33.98 -7.46
CA SER A 284 20.10 -33.83 -8.89
C SER A 284 20.14 -32.36 -9.35
N SER A 285 19.33 -31.50 -8.75
CA SER A 285 19.32 -30.04 -9.02
C SER A 285 20.48 -29.35 -8.31
N LEU A 286 20.85 -29.79 -7.12
CA LEU A 286 21.94 -29.22 -6.33
C LEU A 286 23.30 -29.62 -6.81
N SER A 287 23.46 -30.78 -7.45
CA SER A 287 24.76 -31.28 -7.98
C SER A 287 25.40 -30.37 -9.02
N SER A 288 24.61 -29.55 -9.72
CA SER A 288 25.09 -28.56 -10.68
C SER A 288 25.48 -27.21 -10.06
N ILE A 289 25.18 -26.99 -8.77
CA ILE A 289 25.45 -25.73 -8.08
C ILE A 289 26.77 -25.85 -7.32
N THR A 290 27.73 -24.98 -7.68
CA THR A 290 29.02 -24.90 -6.97
C THR A 290 28.81 -24.11 -5.65
N THR A 291 29.53 -24.56 -4.60
CA THR A 291 29.54 -23.84 -3.30
C THR A 291 30.17 -22.46 -3.47
N ARG A 292 29.40 -21.40 -3.24
CA ARG A 292 29.86 -20.01 -3.34
C ARG A 292 30.10 -19.36 -1.97
N VAL A 293 29.51 -19.88 -0.91
CA VAL A 293 29.70 -19.38 0.46
C VAL A 293 31.00 -19.98 1.00
N SER A 294 32.00 -19.13 1.30
CA SER A 294 33.24 -19.58 1.92
C SER A 294 33.03 -19.94 3.39
N ARG A 295 33.99 -20.63 3.99
CA ARG A 295 33.97 -20.95 5.43
C ARG A 295 33.93 -19.69 6.28
N GLU A 296 34.72 -18.68 5.94
CA GLU A 296 34.77 -17.38 6.63
C GLU A 296 33.43 -16.67 6.56
N MET A 297 32.81 -16.59 5.36
CA MET A 297 31.48 -16.03 5.20
C MET A 297 30.43 -16.74 6.06
N ASN A 298 30.53 -18.07 6.15
CA ASN A 298 29.60 -18.85 6.97
C ASN A 298 29.84 -18.63 8.47
N GLU A 299 31.09 -18.49 8.90
CA GLU A 299 31.45 -18.13 10.28
C GLU A 299 30.89 -16.74 10.62
N ASP A 300 31.05 -15.73 9.76
CA ASP A 300 30.51 -14.38 9.95
C ASP A 300 28.95 -14.37 10.03
N LEU A 301 28.29 -15.16 9.18
CA LEU A 301 26.82 -15.28 9.22
C LEU A 301 26.31 -15.91 10.51
N ASN A 302 27.10 -16.80 11.14
CA ASN A 302 26.74 -17.54 12.34
C ASN A 302 27.23 -16.88 13.65
N VAL A 303 27.85 -15.71 13.60
CA VAL A 303 28.17 -14.94 14.81
C VAL A 303 26.91 -14.66 15.63
N GLU A 304 27.01 -14.71 16.94
CA GLU A 304 25.89 -14.42 17.85
C GLU A 304 25.24 -13.06 17.54
N PHE A 305 23.91 -13.02 17.55
CA PHE A 305 23.15 -11.81 17.25
C PHE A 305 23.21 -10.81 18.41
N LYS A 306 23.36 -9.51 18.07
CA LYS A 306 23.51 -8.42 19.05
C LYS A 306 22.32 -7.47 19.07
N ALA A 307 22.09 -6.82 20.21
CA ALA A 307 21.04 -5.83 20.39
C ALA A 307 21.10 -4.66 19.39
N GLU A 308 22.32 -4.28 18.97
CA GLU A 308 22.54 -3.21 17.99
C GLU A 308 21.97 -3.56 16.61
N GLU A 309 22.01 -4.84 16.20
CA GLU A 309 21.46 -5.28 14.93
C GLU A 309 19.93 -5.12 14.93
N VAL A 310 19.29 -5.41 16.07
CA VAL A 310 17.83 -5.24 16.24
C VAL A 310 17.45 -3.76 16.14
N TRP A 311 18.21 -2.89 16.82
CA TRP A 311 18.01 -1.44 16.76
C TRP A 311 18.24 -0.88 15.35
N ASN A 312 19.29 -1.31 14.67
CA ASN A 312 19.59 -0.91 13.30
C ASN A 312 18.51 -1.39 12.31
N ALA A 313 17.98 -2.60 12.51
CA ALA A 313 16.84 -3.11 11.74
C ALA A 313 15.60 -2.22 11.94
N LEU A 314 15.30 -1.80 13.18
CA LEU A 314 14.18 -0.90 13.46
C LEU A 314 14.38 0.49 12.83
N LYS A 315 15.58 1.07 12.92
CA LYS A 315 15.90 2.37 12.28
C LYS A 315 15.63 2.38 10.79
N GLN A 316 15.90 1.28 10.08
CA GLN A 316 15.68 1.14 8.65
C GLN A 316 14.20 1.02 8.26
N MET A 317 13.30 0.75 9.21
CA MET A 317 11.87 0.67 8.91
C MET A 317 11.24 2.06 8.79
N HIS A 318 10.38 2.25 7.80
CA HIS A 318 9.61 3.50 7.73
C HIS A 318 8.58 3.57 8.88
N PRO A 319 8.48 4.70 9.61
CA PRO A 319 7.67 4.82 10.83
C PRO A 319 6.19 4.47 10.65
N THR A 320 5.60 4.90 9.53
CA THR A 320 4.16 4.77 9.25
C THR A 320 3.80 3.55 8.39
N LYS A 321 4.72 2.56 8.25
CA LYS A 321 4.35 1.30 7.58
C LYS A 321 3.18 0.62 8.27
N ALA A 322 2.35 -0.07 7.47
CA ALA A 322 1.20 -0.81 7.97
C ALA A 322 1.61 -1.81 9.06
N PRO A 323 0.92 -1.80 10.20
CA PRO A 323 1.11 -2.79 11.25
C PRO A 323 0.56 -4.16 10.87
N GLY A 324 0.92 -5.18 11.64
CA GLY A 324 0.35 -6.51 11.61
C GLY A 324 -0.95 -6.63 12.40
N PRO A 325 -1.33 -7.88 12.78
CA PRO A 325 -2.50 -8.16 13.60
C PRO A 325 -2.50 -7.46 14.96
N ASP A 326 -1.31 -7.20 15.51
CA ASP A 326 -1.12 -6.45 16.76
C ASP A 326 -1.42 -4.95 16.65
N GLY A 327 -1.63 -4.42 15.46
CA GLY A 327 -1.93 -3.01 15.22
C GLY A 327 -0.80 -2.03 15.59
N MET A 328 0.36 -2.52 16.04
CA MET A 328 1.51 -1.70 16.42
C MET A 328 2.38 -1.40 15.19
N SER A 329 2.49 -0.12 14.84
CA SER A 329 3.33 0.35 13.73
C SER A 329 4.77 0.61 14.19
N PRO A 330 5.76 0.66 13.28
CA PRO A 330 7.16 0.92 13.66
C PRO A 330 7.37 2.22 14.45
N ILE A 331 6.51 3.24 14.28
CA ILE A 331 6.60 4.49 15.05
C ILE A 331 6.42 4.27 16.54
N PHE A 332 5.53 3.33 16.96
CA PHE A 332 5.38 2.95 18.37
C PHE A 332 6.70 2.48 18.95
N PHE A 333 7.32 1.50 18.31
CA PHE A 333 8.61 0.95 18.77
C PHE A 333 9.73 1.98 18.73
N LYS A 334 9.80 2.81 17.68
CA LYS A 334 10.83 3.85 17.57
C LYS A 334 10.72 4.93 18.66
N HIS A 335 9.49 5.40 18.89
CA HIS A 335 9.25 6.52 19.80
C HIS A 335 9.39 6.12 21.28
N TYR A 336 8.97 4.90 21.61
CA TYR A 336 8.98 4.37 22.97
C TYR A 336 10.05 3.29 23.19
N TRP A 337 11.13 3.33 22.40
CA TRP A 337 12.19 2.31 22.46
C TRP A 337 12.84 2.17 23.84
N ASN A 338 13.00 3.26 24.56
CA ASN A 338 13.52 3.26 25.95
C ASN A 338 12.62 2.51 26.95
N ILE A 339 11.33 2.31 26.62
CA ILE A 339 10.38 1.58 27.46
C ILE A 339 10.26 0.14 26.95
N VAL A 340 10.04 -0.05 25.66
CA VAL A 340 9.68 -1.36 25.09
C VAL A 340 10.90 -2.14 24.54
N GLY A 341 12.00 -1.44 24.28
CA GLY A 341 13.16 -1.99 23.58
C GLY A 341 13.81 -3.19 24.25
N PRO A 342 14.07 -3.17 25.59
CA PRO A 342 14.70 -4.30 26.27
C PRO A 342 14.00 -5.64 26.03
N GLU A 343 12.69 -5.71 26.20
CA GLU A 343 11.92 -6.93 26.00
C GLU A 343 11.79 -7.32 24.53
N VAL A 344 11.70 -6.33 23.63
CA VAL A 344 11.72 -6.58 22.18
C VAL A 344 13.05 -7.19 21.76
N VAL A 345 14.17 -6.63 22.21
CA VAL A 345 15.51 -7.15 21.94
C VAL A 345 15.64 -8.58 22.48
N LYS A 346 15.25 -8.80 23.74
CA LYS A 346 15.29 -10.14 24.37
C LYS A 346 14.52 -11.17 23.54
N CYS A 347 13.30 -10.83 23.12
CA CYS A 347 12.46 -11.71 22.32
C CYS A 347 13.07 -12.00 20.92
N VAL A 348 13.59 -10.96 20.24
CA VAL A 348 14.19 -11.09 18.91
C VAL A 348 15.46 -11.93 18.98
N LEU A 349 16.36 -11.65 19.93
CA LEU A 349 17.61 -12.40 20.10
C LEU A 349 17.34 -13.85 20.49
N SER A 350 16.40 -14.10 21.43
CA SER A 350 15.99 -15.46 21.77
C SER A 350 15.48 -16.22 20.54
N SER A 351 14.67 -15.58 19.71
CA SER A 351 14.15 -16.21 18.49
C SER A 351 15.24 -16.51 17.47
N LEU A 352 16.20 -15.59 17.28
CA LEU A 352 17.29 -15.74 16.33
C LEU A 352 18.28 -16.82 16.77
N ASN A 353 18.67 -16.82 18.05
CA ASN A 353 19.68 -17.75 18.57
C ASN A 353 19.13 -19.17 18.79
N SER A 354 17.84 -19.30 19.14
CA SER A 354 17.22 -20.62 19.33
C SER A 354 16.61 -21.22 18.05
N GLY A 355 16.42 -20.42 17.01
CA GLY A 355 15.68 -20.81 15.80
C GLY A 355 14.17 -21.01 16.05
N ARG A 356 13.65 -20.68 17.24
CA ARG A 356 12.27 -20.85 17.65
C ARG A 356 11.58 -19.51 17.86
N MET A 357 10.46 -19.32 17.21
CA MET A 357 9.65 -18.10 17.34
C MET A 357 8.51 -18.33 18.32
N PRO A 358 8.27 -17.40 19.29
CA PRO A 358 7.09 -17.47 20.14
C PRO A 358 5.79 -17.53 19.34
N CYS A 359 4.84 -18.33 19.83
CA CYS A 359 3.55 -18.55 19.18
C CYS A 359 2.82 -17.21 18.94
N GLY A 360 2.26 -17.05 17.75
CA GLY A 360 1.44 -15.90 17.35
C GLY A 360 2.23 -14.63 16.95
N LEU A 361 3.56 -14.59 17.05
CA LEU A 361 4.34 -13.45 16.52
C LEU A 361 4.39 -13.42 15.00
N ASN A 362 4.28 -14.56 14.34
CA ASN A 362 4.23 -14.70 12.88
C ASN A 362 2.81 -14.59 12.30
N GLU A 363 1.79 -14.42 13.15
CA GLU A 363 0.44 -14.14 12.65
C GLU A 363 0.43 -12.96 11.70
N THR A 364 -0.25 -13.11 10.57
CA THR A 364 -0.21 -12.14 9.48
C THR A 364 -1.60 -11.96 8.87
N TYR A 365 -1.95 -10.71 8.57
CA TYR A 365 -3.09 -10.44 7.70
C TYR A 365 -2.65 -10.38 6.26
N ILE A 366 -3.33 -11.09 5.38
CA ILE A 366 -3.15 -10.96 3.94
C ILE A 366 -4.14 -9.91 3.44
N CYS A 367 -3.60 -8.84 2.86
CA CYS A 367 -4.38 -7.76 2.26
C CYS A 367 -4.31 -7.86 0.74
N LEU A 368 -5.47 -7.96 0.08
CA LEU A 368 -5.56 -8.07 -1.37
C LEU A 368 -5.58 -6.68 -2.01
N ILE A 369 -4.59 -6.39 -2.85
CA ILE A 369 -4.47 -5.13 -3.57
C ILE A 369 -4.68 -5.37 -5.06
N PRO A 370 -5.65 -4.69 -5.72
CA PRO A 370 -5.89 -4.86 -7.14
C PRO A 370 -4.67 -4.54 -8.00
N LYS A 371 -4.31 -5.44 -8.92
CA LYS A 371 -3.30 -5.21 -9.99
C LYS A 371 -3.91 -4.43 -11.16
N VAL A 372 -5.20 -4.64 -11.38
CA VAL A 372 -5.98 -4.09 -12.50
C VAL A 372 -7.14 -3.24 -12.01
N LYS A 373 -7.73 -2.41 -12.86
CA LYS A 373 -8.81 -1.48 -12.46
C LYS A 373 -10.13 -2.17 -12.08
N SER A 374 -10.43 -3.31 -12.69
CA SER A 374 -11.65 -4.10 -12.43
C SER A 374 -11.27 -5.55 -12.21
N PRO A 375 -10.75 -5.90 -11.03
CA PRO A 375 -10.32 -7.26 -10.72
C PRO A 375 -11.53 -8.17 -10.65
N GLN A 376 -11.42 -9.36 -11.24
CA GLN A 376 -12.47 -10.37 -11.27
C GLN A 376 -12.04 -11.67 -10.60
N LYS A 377 -10.75 -12.04 -10.74
CA LYS A 377 -10.18 -13.30 -10.25
C LYS A 377 -9.16 -13.04 -9.16
N MET A 378 -8.87 -14.04 -8.34
CA MET A 378 -7.84 -13.95 -7.31
C MET A 378 -6.46 -13.59 -7.88
N THR A 379 -6.14 -14.04 -9.09
CA THR A 379 -4.92 -13.70 -9.81
C THR A 379 -4.77 -12.21 -10.14
N ASP A 380 -5.87 -11.45 -10.17
CA ASP A 380 -5.89 -10.01 -10.42
C ASP A 380 -5.48 -9.19 -9.18
N PHE A 381 -5.27 -9.84 -8.05
CA PHE A 381 -4.84 -9.20 -6.82
C PHE A 381 -3.40 -9.55 -6.47
N ARG A 382 -2.73 -8.62 -5.78
CA ARG A 382 -1.46 -8.86 -5.11
C ARG A 382 -1.74 -9.14 -3.64
N PRO A 383 -1.38 -10.30 -3.11
CA PRO A 383 -1.43 -10.53 -1.68
C PRO A 383 -0.28 -9.77 -1.01
N ILE A 384 -0.60 -8.94 -0.04
CA ILE A 384 0.38 -8.21 0.78
C ILE A 384 0.27 -8.70 2.21
N SER A 385 1.34 -9.29 2.71
CA SER A 385 1.42 -9.78 4.09
C SER A 385 1.68 -8.62 5.06
N LEU A 386 0.76 -8.42 5.99
CA LEU A 386 0.86 -7.43 7.06
C LEU A 386 1.32 -8.14 8.33
N CYS A 387 2.63 -8.35 8.45
CA CYS A 387 3.26 -9.00 9.60
C CYS A 387 3.43 -8.02 10.77
N ASN A 388 3.52 -8.54 11.98
CA ASN A 388 3.89 -7.78 13.18
C ASN A 388 5.30 -7.19 13.06
N VAL A 389 5.55 -6.07 13.73
CA VAL A 389 6.85 -5.39 13.66
C VAL A 389 7.96 -6.27 14.23
N VAL A 390 7.70 -7.01 15.31
CA VAL A 390 8.69 -7.92 15.91
C VAL A 390 9.12 -9.00 14.92
N TYR A 391 8.18 -9.61 14.18
CA TYR A 391 8.51 -10.54 13.08
C TYR A 391 9.36 -9.88 11.99
N LYS A 392 9.00 -8.65 11.61
CA LYS A 392 9.79 -7.89 10.63
C LYS A 392 11.20 -7.56 11.13
N LEU A 393 11.40 -7.37 12.44
CA LEU A 393 12.73 -7.17 13.03
C LEU A 393 13.58 -8.42 12.86
N ILE A 394 13.05 -9.59 13.22
CA ILE A 394 13.75 -10.88 13.04
C ILE A 394 14.17 -11.06 11.57
N SER A 395 13.20 -10.93 10.65
CA SER A 395 13.47 -11.08 9.21
C SER A 395 14.48 -10.04 8.69
N LYS A 396 14.44 -8.81 9.21
CA LYS A 396 15.30 -7.72 8.77
C LYS A 396 16.73 -7.87 9.26
N VAL A 397 16.94 -8.37 10.48
CA VAL A 397 18.27 -8.69 11.02
C VAL A 397 18.93 -9.78 10.15
N LEU A 398 18.22 -10.87 9.86
CA LEU A 398 18.70 -11.91 8.96
C LEU A 398 19.02 -11.37 7.56
N ALA A 399 18.11 -10.57 6.99
CA ALA A 399 18.32 -9.95 5.69
C ALA A 399 19.51 -8.99 5.66
N ASN A 400 19.79 -8.27 6.77
CA ASN A 400 20.93 -7.37 6.84
C ASN A 400 22.26 -8.16 6.86
N ARG A 401 22.33 -9.30 7.55
CA ARG A 401 23.53 -10.17 7.51
C ARG A 401 23.72 -10.78 6.12
N LEU A 402 22.66 -11.33 5.52
CA LEU A 402 22.72 -11.92 4.17
C LEU A 402 23.19 -10.92 3.11
N LYS A 403 22.92 -9.63 3.28
CA LYS A 403 23.39 -8.61 2.32
C LYS A 403 24.89 -8.60 2.10
N GLY A 404 25.67 -8.96 3.12
CA GLY A 404 27.14 -9.03 3.01
C GLY A 404 27.66 -10.07 2.05
N VAL A 405 26.87 -11.10 1.74
CA VAL A 405 27.26 -12.22 0.87
C VAL A 405 26.48 -12.30 -0.44
N LEU A 406 25.45 -11.45 -0.62
CA LEU A 406 24.56 -11.53 -1.78
C LEU A 406 25.30 -11.36 -3.12
N ASP A 407 26.28 -10.48 -3.19
CA ASP A 407 27.02 -10.20 -4.43
C ASP A 407 27.84 -11.43 -4.90
N VAL A 408 28.22 -12.31 -3.98
CA VAL A 408 28.94 -13.56 -4.29
C VAL A 408 27.98 -14.70 -4.61
N VAL A 409 26.85 -14.76 -3.89
CA VAL A 409 25.89 -15.87 -3.98
C VAL A 409 24.94 -15.72 -5.15
N ILE A 410 24.55 -14.48 -5.48
CA ILE A 410 23.59 -14.20 -6.54
C ILE A 410 24.30 -13.90 -7.85
N ASP A 411 23.86 -14.54 -8.91
CA ASP A 411 24.40 -14.34 -10.27
C ASP A 411 24.28 -12.88 -10.72
N GLU A 412 25.26 -12.41 -11.51
CA GLU A 412 25.31 -11.02 -11.99
C GLU A 412 24.10 -10.63 -12.84
N SER A 413 23.47 -11.57 -13.53
CA SER A 413 22.27 -11.35 -14.33
C SER A 413 21.03 -11.02 -13.49
N GLN A 414 21.04 -11.33 -12.19
CA GLN A 414 19.96 -11.02 -11.26
C GLN A 414 20.16 -9.64 -10.64
N SER A 415 19.38 -8.64 -11.05
CA SER A 415 19.44 -7.28 -10.52
C SER A 415 18.44 -7.02 -9.38
N ALA A 416 17.28 -7.69 -9.39
CA ALA A 416 16.24 -7.44 -8.41
C ALA A 416 16.64 -7.90 -7.00
N PHE A 417 16.41 -7.01 -6.00
CA PHE A 417 16.65 -7.22 -4.56
C PHE A 417 18.13 -7.36 -4.14
N VAL A 418 19.07 -7.17 -5.04
CA VAL A 418 20.50 -7.15 -4.73
C VAL A 418 20.93 -5.68 -4.55
N PRO A 419 21.56 -5.31 -3.43
CA PRO A 419 22.00 -3.93 -3.21
C PRO A 419 23.00 -3.47 -4.26
N GLY A 420 22.86 -2.24 -4.75
CA GLY A 420 23.78 -1.67 -5.75
C GLY A 420 23.48 -2.05 -7.21
N ARG A 421 22.64 -3.04 -7.47
CA ARG A 421 22.22 -3.43 -8.83
C ARG A 421 20.93 -2.71 -9.21
N LEU A 422 20.87 -2.17 -10.44
CA LEU A 422 19.72 -1.45 -10.95
C LEU A 422 18.94 -2.34 -11.93
N ILE A 423 17.61 -2.32 -11.83
CA ILE A 423 16.72 -3.02 -12.77
C ILE A 423 16.88 -2.48 -14.21
N THR A 424 17.29 -1.21 -14.34
CA THR A 424 17.59 -0.57 -15.63
C THR A 424 18.76 -1.21 -16.36
N ASP A 425 19.71 -1.80 -15.65
CA ASP A 425 20.88 -2.43 -16.26
C ASP A 425 20.46 -3.62 -17.15
N ASN A 426 19.49 -4.43 -16.71
CA ASN A 426 18.94 -5.51 -17.52
C ASN A 426 18.24 -5.01 -18.80
N VAL A 427 17.56 -3.85 -18.70
CA VAL A 427 16.90 -3.22 -19.85
C VAL A 427 17.94 -2.72 -20.85
N ILE A 428 19.03 -2.11 -20.37
CA ILE A 428 20.12 -1.63 -21.22
C ILE A 428 20.81 -2.79 -21.92
N VAL A 429 21.15 -3.86 -21.20
CA VAL A 429 21.76 -5.07 -21.77
C VAL A 429 20.86 -5.69 -22.85
N ALA A 430 19.53 -5.80 -22.58
CA ALA A 430 18.59 -6.30 -23.57
C ALA A 430 18.53 -5.39 -24.82
N PHE A 431 18.52 -4.06 -24.62
CA PHE A 431 18.52 -3.08 -25.71
C PHE A 431 19.78 -3.18 -26.58
N GLU A 432 20.96 -3.22 -25.96
CA GLU A 432 22.24 -3.36 -26.67
C GLU A 432 22.33 -4.68 -27.41
N THR A 433 21.86 -5.78 -26.80
CA THR A 433 21.80 -7.09 -27.44
C THR A 433 20.92 -7.06 -28.69
N MET A 434 19.73 -6.48 -28.61
CA MET A 434 18.82 -6.31 -29.73
C MET A 434 19.46 -5.44 -30.83
N HIS A 435 20.10 -4.33 -30.44
CA HIS A 435 20.83 -3.46 -31.37
C HIS A 435 21.95 -4.19 -32.12
N CYS A 436 22.76 -4.96 -31.42
CA CYS A 436 23.81 -5.80 -32.03
C CYS A 436 23.24 -6.82 -33.03
N ILE A 437 22.10 -7.46 -32.69
CA ILE A 437 21.43 -8.41 -33.59
C ILE A 437 20.97 -7.70 -34.87
N ASP A 438 20.35 -6.54 -34.75
CA ASP A 438 19.88 -5.75 -35.88
C ASP A 438 21.01 -5.25 -36.77
N GLN A 439 22.12 -4.81 -36.18
CA GLN A 439 23.32 -4.42 -36.95
C GLN A 439 23.90 -5.59 -37.72
N ARG A 440 23.94 -6.80 -37.11
CA ARG A 440 24.41 -8.01 -37.80
C ARG A 440 23.49 -8.42 -38.95
N LYS A 441 22.17 -8.28 -38.81
CA LYS A 441 21.22 -8.55 -39.92
C LYS A 441 21.43 -7.57 -41.08
N LYS A 442 21.51 -6.27 -40.80
CA LYS A 442 21.76 -5.23 -41.81
C LYS A 442 23.12 -5.38 -42.49
N GLY A 443 24.16 -5.87 -41.77
CA GLY A 443 25.47 -6.20 -42.34
C GLY A 443 25.45 -7.42 -43.27
N LYS A 444 24.59 -8.43 -43.00
CA LYS A 444 24.38 -9.57 -43.89
C LYS A 444 23.62 -9.19 -45.16
N GLU A 445 22.55 -8.43 -45.03
CA GLU A 445 21.76 -7.92 -46.17
C GLU A 445 22.61 -7.02 -47.11
N LYS A 446 23.51 -6.19 -46.57
CA LYS A 446 24.44 -5.40 -47.36
C LYS A 446 25.49 -6.28 -48.06
N ARG A 447 25.88 -7.46 -47.53
CA ARG A 447 26.79 -8.37 -48.19
C ARG A 447 26.11 -9.22 -49.26
N GLU A 448 24.87 -9.58 -49.10
CA GLU A 448 24.07 -10.32 -50.07
C GLU A 448 23.54 -9.45 -51.20
N GLY A 449 23.32 -8.14 -50.95
CA GLY A 449 22.83 -7.15 -51.93
C GLY A 449 23.94 -6.40 -52.71
N SER A 450 25.22 -6.73 -52.54
CA SER A 450 26.29 -6.11 -53.29
C SER A 450 26.46 -6.77 -54.67
N PRO A 451 26.26 -6.02 -55.78
CA PRO A 451 26.42 -6.58 -57.15
C PRO A 451 27.86 -6.94 -57.52
N TYR A 452 28.81 -6.77 -56.61
CA TYR A 452 30.24 -7.11 -56.78
C TYR A 452 30.67 -8.29 -55.90
N GLY A 453 29.80 -9.28 -55.70
CA GLY A 453 30.18 -10.56 -55.09
C GLY A 453 30.99 -11.44 -56.03
N GLY A 454 32.19 -11.00 -56.44
CA GLY A 454 33.12 -11.80 -57.19
C GLY A 454 33.53 -13.04 -56.38
N LYS A 455 33.20 -14.24 -56.89
CA LYS A 455 33.71 -15.51 -56.41
C LYS A 455 35.25 -15.51 -56.49
N ALA A 456 35.92 -15.32 -55.37
CA ALA A 456 37.33 -15.71 -55.27
C ALA A 456 37.37 -17.25 -55.23
N ARG A 457 37.67 -17.86 -56.37
CA ARG A 457 38.11 -19.25 -56.43
C ARG A 457 39.46 -19.34 -55.72
N HIS A 458 39.53 -20.07 -54.68
CA HIS A 458 40.79 -20.61 -54.20
C HIS A 458 41.30 -21.67 -55.24
N GLU A 459 42.24 -21.30 -56.06
CA GLU A 459 43.10 -22.23 -56.66
C GLU A 459 44.18 -22.61 -55.65
N GLN A 460 44.16 -23.88 -55.22
CA GLN A 460 45.31 -24.54 -54.65
C GLN A 460 46.26 -24.83 -55.77
N GLY A 461 47.52 -24.45 -55.63
CA GLY A 461 48.61 -24.79 -56.53
C GLY A 461 49.88 -24.94 -55.73
N VAL A 462 50.29 -26.23 -55.58
CA VAL A 462 51.59 -26.80 -55.27
C VAL A 462 52.29 -26.39 -53.99
#